data_c175c30e1d86399fc3d5b071e895c5ee
#
_entry.id   c175c30e1d86399fc3d5b071e895c5ee
#
_cell.length_a   1.000
_cell.length_b   1.000
_cell.length_c   1.000
_cell.angle_alpha   90.00
_cell.angle_beta   90.00
_cell.angle_gamma   90.00
#
_symmetry.space_group_name_H-M   'P 1'
#
loop_
_entity.id
_entity.type
_entity.pdbx_description
1 polymer ?
#
loop_
_entity_poly.entity_id
_entity_poly.type
_entity_poly.pdbx_seq_one_letter_code
_entity_poly.pdbx_strand_id
1 'polypeptide(L)'
;MRTVRSLFSVSGSSLLAWGLLVSVTSGCGKGDDGPKLNCPNGMRTIWLDALNNVGECEVITPLGDGRAPRSGLEQAYPAMNRPPGALTTPERIELGRLLYFDPILSGDNSVACASCHHPANGFTDNRAVSTGIRGQKGGRSAPTVWNAAWSGEQFWDGRAKTLEDQAKGPIQNPIEMDQNPALLLTELKAIPEYSRRFDEAFRGSGGSAVTLDNIASAIAAFERTIASVNSPFDRYAAGDRSAMNESAVRGLNLFRSVSTRCFECHELPTFAMKEYKVLGVPSLGDPTKVDDDRGRAAISPGASVERAFRVPTLRNVAKTAPYMHNGSLKTLDEVLEFYAKGGGLGRGYKLDNVDDKIRKFDLTPDEKADLTAFLEALTDESMLPEVPKQVPSGLPVPKGPL
;
A
#
# COMPACT_ATOMS: atom_id res chain seq x y z
N MET A 1 40.32 -24.95 -58.15
CA MET A 1 41.76 -24.65 -58.14
C MET A 1 42.12 -23.99 -56.78
N ARG A 2 43.06 -24.65 -56.09
CA ARG A 2 43.96 -24.19 -54.99
C ARG A 2 43.40 -23.49 -53.76
N THR A 3 43.33 -24.28 -52.73
CA THR A 3 43.74 -24.20 -51.31
C THR A 3 44.75 -23.07 -50.98
N VAL A 4 44.50 -22.34 -49.86
CA VAL A 4 45.54 -21.97 -48.91
C VAL A 4 44.96 -21.98 -47.50
N ARG A 5 45.53 -22.80 -46.60
CA ARG A 5 45.41 -22.84 -45.16
C ARG A 5 46.30 -21.75 -44.57
N SER A 6 45.86 -21.08 -43.53
CA SER A 6 46.78 -20.46 -42.59
C SER A 6 46.24 -20.64 -41.18
N LEU A 7 47.01 -21.34 -40.36
CA LEU A 7 46.93 -21.52 -38.95
C LEU A 7 47.41 -20.25 -38.24
N PHE A 8 46.68 -19.78 -37.23
CA PHE A 8 47.25 -19.09 -36.09
C PHE A 8 46.63 -19.58 -34.81
N SER A 9 47.44 -20.23 -34.03
CA SER A 9 47.26 -20.62 -32.64
C SER A 9 47.50 -19.37 -31.78
N VAL A 10 46.61 -19.04 -30.86
CA VAL A 10 46.92 -18.25 -29.67
C VAL A 10 46.27 -18.91 -28.46
N SER A 11 47.13 -19.21 -27.54
CA SER A 11 46.95 -19.85 -26.28
C SER A 11 46.13 -19.03 -25.28
N GLY A 12 45.24 -19.70 -24.58
CA GLY A 12 45.07 -19.72 -23.16
C GLY A 12 44.78 -18.43 -22.36
N SER A 13 43.64 -18.39 -21.75
CA SER A 13 43.49 -18.07 -20.32
C SER A 13 42.05 -18.37 -19.93
N SER A 14 41.87 -19.43 -19.17
CA SER A 14 40.61 -19.82 -18.56
C SER A 14 40.25 -18.86 -17.45
N LEU A 15 39.16 -18.08 -17.62
CA LEU A 15 38.45 -17.44 -16.53
C LEU A 15 37.29 -18.34 -16.14
N LEU A 16 37.48 -19.05 -15.05
CA LEU A 16 36.43 -19.80 -14.35
C LEU A 16 35.44 -18.80 -13.76
N ALA A 17 34.30 -18.61 -14.46
CA ALA A 17 33.11 -17.99 -13.87
C ALA A 17 32.44 -19.01 -12.96
N TRP A 18 32.54 -18.84 -11.65
CA TRP A 18 31.76 -19.57 -10.68
C TRP A 18 30.30 -19.07 -10.73
N GLY A 19 29.49 -19.78 -11.51
CA GLY A 19 28.07 -19.65 -11.43
C GLY A 19 27.57 -20.38 -10.17
N LEU A 20 27.12 -19.66 -9.17
CA LEU A 20 26.34 -20.24 -8.08
C LEU A 20 25.02 -20.76 -8.64
N LEU A 21 24.96 -22.07 -8.92
CA LEU A 21 23.70 -22.78 -9.07
C LEU A 21 23.07 -22.91 -7.67
N VAL A 22 22.07 -22.09 -7.39
CA VAL A 22 21.17 -22.32 -6.27
C VAL A 22 20.25 -23.46 -6.70
N SER A 23 20.58 -24.68 -6.31
CA SER A 23 19.69 -25.83 -6.42
C SER A 23 18.58 -25.68 -5.40
N VAL A 24 17.39 -25.28 -5.84
CA VAL A 24 16.17 -25.41 -5.04
C VAL A 24 15.81 -26.89 -4.99
N THR A 25 16.24 -27.58 -3.94
CA THR A 25 15.75 -28.93 -3.64
C THR A 25 14.35 -28.80 -3.04
N SER A 26 13.34 -29.17 -3.83
CA SER A 26 11.98 -29.40 -3.33
C SER A 26 12.02 -30.65 -2.42
N GLY A 27 12.25 -30.47 -1.14
CA GLY A 27 12.11 -31.50 -0.12
C GLY A 27 10.66 -31.58 0.33
N CYS A 28 9.94 -32.63 -0.05
CA CYS A 28 8.69 -33.02 0.58
C CYS A 28 8.92 -33.43 2.04
N GLY A 29 8.29 -32.72 2.96
CA GLY A 29 7.83 -33.22 4.25
C GLY A 29 8.85 -33.65 5.28
N LYS A 30 9.08 -32.78 6.27
CA LYS A 30 9.09 -33.06 7.74
C LYS A 30 9.13 -31.71 8.45
N GLY A 31 8.44 -31.62 9.60
CA GLY A 31 8.19 -30.38 10.33
C GLY A 31 9.37 -29.42 10.38
N ASP A 32 9.02 -28.17 10.26
CA ASP A 32 9.91 -27.00 10.28
C ASP A 32 10.39 -26.78 11.74
N ASP A 33 11.35 -27.60 12.21
CA ASP A 33 11.91 -27.56 13.57
C ASP A 33 13.07 -26.57 13.74
N GLY A 34 13.26 -25.65 12.78
CA GLY A 34 14.22 -24.55 12.88
C GLY A 34 13.75 -23.45 13.84
N PRO A 35 14.66 -22.56 14.31
CA PRO A 35 14.27 -21.42 15.12
C PRO A 35 13.27 -20.55 14.33
N LYS A 36 12.04 -20.38 14.87
CA LYS A 36 11.00 -19.58 14.22
C LYS A 36 11.14 -18.12 14.67
N LEU A 37 11.07 -17.19 13.72
CA LEU A 37 10.84 -15.79 14.05
C LEU A 37 9.42 -15.61 14.62
N ASN A 38 9.26 -14.73 15.59
CA ASN A 38 7.94 -14.41 16.14
C ASN A 38 7.18 -13.45 15.21
N CYS A 39 6.79 -13.95 14.04
CA CYS A 39 6.05 -13.18 13.06
C CYS A 39 4.59 -12.94 13.48
N PRO A 40 3.99 -11.77 13.16
CA PRO A 40 2.57 -11.51 13.37
C PRO A 40 1.66 -12.55 12.72
N ASN A 41 0.41 -12.63 13.20
CA ASN A 41 -0.61 -13.49 12.60
C ASN A 41 -0.79 -13.18 11.10
N GLY A 42 -0.99 -14.21 10.28
CA GLY A 42 -1.11 -14.07 8.83
C GLY A 42 0.22 -13.93 8.08
N MET A 43 1.36 -14.03 8.80
CA MET A 43 2.69 -14.01 8.22
C MET A 43 3.44 -15.32 8.48
N ARG A 44 4.43 -15.61 7.64
CA ARG A 44 5.35 -16.75 7.78
C ARG A 44 6.80 -16.28 7.85
N THR A 45 7.67 -17.10 8.44
CA THR A 45 9.12 -16.87 8.42
C THR A 45 9.69 -17.23 7.06
N ILE A 46 10.48 -16.32 6.49
CA ILE A 46 11.33 -16.55 5.33
C ILE A 46 12.79 -16.44 5.78
N TRP A 47 13.59 -17.48 5.56
CA TRP A 47 15.02 -17.47 5.86
C TRP A 47 15.80 -16.96 4.65
N LEU A 48 16.48 -15.80 4.80
CA LEU A 48 17.36 -15.21 3.80
C LEU A 48 18.77 -15.78 3.90
N ASP A 49 19.23 -16.06 5.13
CA ASP A 49 20.47 -16.77 5.45
C ASP A 49 20.24 -17.59 6.73
N ALA A 50 19.89 -18.85 6.56
CA ALA A 50 19.59 -19.75 7.67
C ALA A 50 20.81 -20.04 8.55
N LEU A 51 22.04 -20.01 7.99
CA LEU A 51 23.26 -20.28 8.73
C LEU A 51 23.59 -19.15 9.73
N ASN A 52 23.26 -17.91 9.35
CA ASN A 52 23.47 -16.73 10.19
C ASN A 52 22.20 -16.27 10.90
N ASN A 53 21.13 -17.06 10.88
CA ASN A 53 19.81 -16.72 11.45
C ASN A 53 19.26 -15.37 10.95
N VAL A 54 19.46 -15.05 9.68
CA VAL A 54 18.90 -13.87 9.04
C VAL A 54 17.59 -14.26 8.36
N GLY A 55 16.48 -13.82 8.90
CA GLY A 55 15.15 -14.07 8.38
C GLY A 55 14.25 -12.84 8.47
N GLU A 56 13.11 -12.93 7.81
CA GLU A 56 12.08 -11.92 7.85
C GLU A 56 10.67 -12.52 7.88
N CYS A 57 9.68 -11.71 8.18
CA CYS A 57 8.27 -12.08 8.14
C CYS A 57 7.66 -11.68 6.78
N GLU A 58 6.99 -12.61 6.14
CA GLU A 58 6.28 -12.39 4.88
C GLU A 58 4.80 -12.68 5.04
N VAL A 59 3.94 -11.82 4.47
CA VAL A 59 2.48 -12.03 4.45
C VAL A 59 2.15 -13.31 3.68
N ILE A 60 1.30 -14.17 4.25
CA ILE A 60 0.79 -15.37 3.58
C ILE A 60 -0.27 -14.93 2.56
N THR A 61 0.13 -14.80 1.32
CA THR A 61 -0.76 -14.42 0.22
C THR A 61 -1.36 -15.64 -0.47
N PRO A 62 -2.52 -15.51 -1.14
CA PRO A 62 -3.01 -16.53 -2.07
C PRO A 62 -1.93 -16.92 -3.08
N LEU A 63 -1.75 -18.23 -3.29
CA LEU A 63 -0.71 -18.80 -4.16
C LEU A 63 0.75 -18.53 -3.78
N GLY A 64 1.00 -17.87 -2.65
CA GLY A 64 2.36 -17.64 -2.15
C GLY A 64 3.14 -18.92 -1.77
N ASP A 65 2.44 -20.07 -1.71
CA ASP A 65 3.00 -21.40 -1.52
C ASP A 65 3.36 -22.11 -2.86
N GLY A 66 3.12 -21.45 -4.00
CA GLY A 66 3.41 -21.97 -5.34
C GLY A 66 2.42 -23.02 -5.86
N ARG A 67 1.30 -23.28 -5.17
CA ARG A 67 0.26 -24.17 -5.68
C ARG A 67 -0.44 -23.59 -6.91
N ALA A 68 -1.06 -24.45 -7.71
CA ALA A 68 -1.86 -23.99 -8.84
C ALA A 68 -3.14 -23.27 -8.38
N PRO A 69 -3.60 -22.23 -9.12
CA PRO A 69 -4.83 -21.53 -8.83
C PRO A 69 -6.04 -22.47 -8.99
N ARG A 70 -7.02 -22.34 -8.11
CA ARG A 70 -8.27 -23.12 -8.13
C ARG A 70 -9.32 -22.54 -9.08
N SER A 71 -9.12 -21.29 -9.49
CA SER A 71 -9.98 -20.63 -10.48
C SER A 71 -9.19 -19.56 -11.24
N GLY A 72 -9.73 -19.07 -12.36
CA GLY A 72 -9.15 -17.93 -13.08
C GLY A 72 -9.23 -16.57 -12.34
N LEU A 73 -9.89 -16.54 -11.18
CA LEU A 73 -9.97 -15.36 -10.31
C LEU A 73 -8.86 -15.33 -9.26
N GLU A 74 -8.30 -16.51 -8.94
CA GLU A 74 -7.24 -16.63 -7.95
C GLU A 74 -5.89 -16.30 -8.61
N GLN A 75 -5.24 -15.23 -8.18
CA GLN A 75 -3.97 -14.77 -8.73
C GLN A 75 -2.93 -14.58 -7.64
N ALA A 76 -1.67 -14.83 -7.98
CA ALA A 76 -0.54 -14.55 -7.09
C ALA A 76 -0.35 -13.03 -6.94
N TYR A 77 -0.05 -12.61 -5.71
CA TYR A 77 0.34 -11.22 -5.46
C TYR A 77 1.73 -10.95 -6.06
N PRO A 78 1.97 -9.77 -6.65
CA PRO A 78 3.31 -9.38 -7.07
C PRO A 78 4.23 -9.21 -5.85
N ALA A 79 5.55 -9.16 -6.08
CA ALA A 79 6.47 -8.80 -5.02
C ALA A 79 6.16 -7.39 -4.48
N MET A 80 6.27 -7.23 -3.15
CA MET A 80 6.12 -5.91 -2.52
C MET A 80 7.23 -4.96 -3.00
N ASN A 81 6.87 -3.70 -3.22
CA ASN A 81 7.84 -2.67 -3.57
C ASN A 81 8.65 -2.27 -2.33
N ARG A 82 9.95 -2.57 -2.34
CA ARG A 82 10.85 -2.23 -1.23
C ARG A 82 12.29 -1.99 -1.70
N PRO A 83 13.04 -1.09 -1.05
CA PRO A 83 14.45 -0.91 -1.35
C PRO A 83 15.27 -2.14 -0.89
N PRO A 84 16.46 -2.35 -1.46
CA PRO A 84 17.39 -3.39 -1.01
C PRO A 84 17.69 -3.26 0.48
N GLY A 85 17.65 -4.39 1.21
CA GLY A 85 17.94 -4.42 2.65
C GLY A 85 16.80 -3.93 3.57
N ALA A 86 15.67 -3.55 3.03
CA ALA A 86 14.47 -3.22 3.79
C ALA A 86 13.80 -4.50 4.31
N LEU A 87 14.34 -5.05 5.40
CA LEU A 87 13.84 -6.27 6.02
C LEU A 87 12.58 -6.01 6.85
N THR A 88 11.69 -7.00 6.89
CA THR A 88 10.46 -7.00 7.69
C THR A 88 10.66 -7.96 8.87
N THR A 89 11.59 -7.65 9.78
CA THR A 89 11.84 -8.48 10.97
C THR A 89 10.85 -8.16 12.09
N PRO A 90 10.59 -9.11 13.03
CA PRO A 90 9.68 -8.85 14.16
C PRO A 90 10.04 -7.59 14.95
N GLU A 91 11.33 -7.32 15.16
CA GLU A 91 11.81 -6.15 15.89
C GLU A 91 11.50 -4.85 15.14
N ARG A 92 11.68 -4.84 13.81
CA ARG A 92 11.33 -3.68 12.96
C ARG A 92 9.83 -3.46 12.89
N ILE A 93 9.05 -4.54 12.77
CA ILE A 93 7.58 -4.47 12.77
C ILE A 93 7.09 -3.84 14.08
N GLU A 94 7.54 -4.34 15.21
CA GLU A 94 7.10 -3.86 16.53
C GLU A 94 7.55 -2.42 16.79
N LEU A 95 8.80 -2.09 16.47
CA LEU A 95 9.28 -0.70 16.55
C LEU A 95 8.46 0.22 15.65
N GLY A 96 8.20 -0.20 14.41
CA GLY A 96 7.39 0.57 13.47
C GLY A 96 5.94 0.77 13.94
N ARG A 97 5.35 -0.28 14.54
CA ARG A 97 4.02 -0.18 15.15
C ARG A 97 3.99 0.87 16.28
N LEU A 98 4.96 0.86 17.17
CA LEU A 98 5.03 1.85 18.25
C LEU A 98 5.20 3.27 17.69
N LEU A 99 6.11 3.47 16.73
CA LEU A 99 6.33 4.78 16.08
C LEU A 99 5.08 5.27 15.33
N TYR A 100 4.38 4.38 14.63
CA TYR A 100 3.18 4.71 13.87
C TYR A 100 2.06 5.31 14.75
N PHE A 101 1.99 4.88 16.01
CA PHE A 101 1.01 5.36 16.98
C PHE A 101 1.55 6.42 17.94
N ASP A 102 2.83 6.82 17.84
CA ASP A 102 3.44 7.75 18.78
C ASP A 102 3.43 9.19 18.27
N PRO A 103 2.73 10.12 18.96
CA PRO A 103 2.70 11.53 18.60
C PRO A 103 4.07 12.26 18.69
N ILE A 104 5.10 11.64 19.27
CA ILE A 104 6.47 12.19 19.31
C ILE A 104 7.02 12.49 17.90
N LEU A 105 6.44 11.86 16.88
CA LEU A 105 6.80 12.10 15.49
C LEU A 105 6.30 13.43 14.94
N SER A 106 5.56 14.22 15.72
CA SER A 106 5.12 15.57 15.32
C SER A 106 5.73 16.67 16.21
N GLY A 107 5.94 17.84 15.64
CA GLY A 107 6.69 18.94 16.29
C GLY A 107 6.05 19.52 17.55
N ASP A 108 4.75 19.25 17.82
CA ASP A 108 4.07 19.64 19.05
C ASP A 108 3.53 18.42 19.84
N ASN A 109 3.92 17.21 19.45
CA ASN A 109 3.50 15.95 20.08
C ASN A 109 1.97 15.70 20.04
N SER A 110 1.26 16.22 19.04
CA SER A 110 -0.19 16.10 18.93
C SER A 110 -0.66 15.12 17.84
N VAL A 111 0.17 14.81 16.83
CA VAL A 111 -0.18 14.05 15.65
C VAL A 111 0.74 12.83 15.49
N ALA A 112 0.15 11.66 15.26
CA ALA A 112 0.85 10.43 14.85
C ALA A 112 0.35 9.99 13.47
N CYS A 113 1.00 9.01 12.82
CA CYS A 113 0.48 8.43 11.57
C CYS A 113 -0.95 7.91 11.75
N ALA A 114 -1.23 7.27 12.90
CA ALA A 114 -2.55 6.77 13.27
C ALA A 114 -3.61 7.88 13.45
N SER A 115 -3.24 9.15 13.54
CA SER A 115 -4.22 10.26 13.59
C SER A 115 -4.95 10.46 12.26
N CYS A 116 -4.28 10.15 11.13
CA CYS A 116 -4.85 10.23 9.78
C CYS A 116 -5.08 8.84 9.16
N HIS A 117 -4.44 7.80 9.69
CA HIS A 117 -4.52 6.44 9.17
C HIS A 117 -4.85 5.45 10.30
N HIS A 118 -6.03 5.60 10.92
CA HIS A 118 -6.42 4.76 12.06
C HIS A 118 -6.99 3.42 11.61
N PRO A 119 -6.59 2.29 12.22
CA PRO A 119 -7.09 0.95 11.85
C PRO A 119 -8.61 0.85 11.86
N ALA A 120 -9.28 1.41 12.88
CA ALA A 120 -10.74 1.38 13.00
C ALA A 120 -11.49 2.09 11.86
N ASN A 121 -10.80 2.92 11.08
CA ASN A 121 -11.36 3.70 9.97
C ASN A 121 -10.82 3.22 8.61
N GLY A 122 -10.46 1.95 8.49
CA GLY A 122 -9.88 1.42 7.25
C GLY A 122 -8.53 2.03 6.90
N PHE A 123 -7.77 2.48 7.91
CA PHE A 123 -6.51 3.21 7.74
C PHE A 123 -6.65 4.52 6.96
N THR A 124 -7.78 5.19 7.13
CA THR A 124 -8.02 6.59 6.72
C THR A 124 -8.46 7.40 7.94
N ASP A 125 -8.82 8.67 7.76
CA ASP A 125 -9.41 9.49 8.79
C ASP A 125 -10.92 9.75 8.57
N ASN A 126 -11.51 9.14 7.54
CA ASN A 126 -12.90 9.30 7.13
C ASN A 126 -13.30 10.78 6.90
N ARG A 127 -12.35 11.60 6.46
CA ARG A 127 -12.55 13.02 6.13
C ARG A 127 -12.24 13.29 4.67
N ALA A 128 -12.86 14.32 4.13
CA ALA A 128 -12.57 14.76 2.76
C ALA A 128 -11.10 15.18 2.62
N VAL A 129 -10.57 15.90 3.62
CA VAL A 129 -9.15 16.25 3.72
C VAL A 129 -8.69 16.10 5.16
N SER A 130 -7.46 15.64 5.34
CA SER A 130 -6.90 15.40 6.67
C SER A 130 -6.60 16.70 7.42
N THR A 131 -6.62 16.60 8.76
CA THR A 131 -6.22 17.67 9.65
C THR A 131 -4.88 17.29 10.32
N GLY A 132 -3.88 18.12 10.16
CA GLY A 132 -2.57 17.95 10.77
C GLY A 132 -2.38 18.81 12.00
N ILE A 133 -1.09 19.05 12.31
CA ILE A 133 -0.62 19.84 13.45
C ILE A 133 -1.31 21.20 13.52
N ARG A 134 -1.64 21.67 14.73
CA ARG A 134 -2.31 22.95 14.98
C ARG A 134 -3.62 23.14 14.22
N GLY A 135 -4.31 22.04 13.85
CA GLY A 135 -5.57 22.09 13.12
C GLY A 135 -5.46 22.49 11.64
N GLN A 136 -4.26 22.50 11.08
CA GLN A 136 -4.03 22.79 9.67
C GLN A 136 -4.64 21.69 8.78
N LYS A 137 -5.23 22.10 7.67
CA LYS A 137 -5.87 21.15 6.75
C LYS A 137 -5.01 20.91 5.53
N GLY A 138 -4.86 19.63 5.17
CA GLY A 138 -4.28 19.21 3.90
C GLY A 138 -5.19 19.53 2.70
N GLY A 139 -4.67 19.34 1.49
CA GLY A 139 -5.43 19.49 0.25
C GLY A 139 -6.05 18.18 -0.27
N ARG A 140 -5.70 17.02 0.32
CA ARG A 140 -6.10 15.70 -0.17
C ARG A 140 -6.62 14.81 0.97
N SER A 141 -7.46 13.85 0.62
CA SER A 141 -7.91 12.77 1.50
C SER A 141 -6.76 11.84 1.85
N ALA A 142 -6.74 11.34 3.09
CA ALA A 142 -5.79 10.31 3.52
C ALA A 142 -6.06 9.00 2.77
N PRO A 143 -5.14 8.52 1.91
CA PRO A 143 -5.33 7.22 1.27
C PRO A 143 -5.17 6.11 2.30
N THR A 144 -5.88 5.00 2.10
CA THR A 144 -5.72 3.84 2.96
C THR A 144 -4.30 3.26 2.91
N VAL A 145 -3.83 2.74 4.05
CA VAL A 145 -2.57 1.98 4.14
C VAL A 145 -2.77 0.50 3.79
N TRP A 146 -4.04 0.01 3.72
CA TRP A 146 -4.30 -1.35 3.26
C TRP A 146 -3.60 -1.64 1.94
N ASN A 147 -2.79 -2.68 1.91
CA ASN A 147 -2.05 -3.16 0.75
C ASN A 147 -1.10 -2.10 0.12
N ALA A 148 -0.73 -1.03 0.83
CA ALA A 148 0.17 0.00 0.32
C ALA A 148 1.53 -0.56 -0.10
N ALA A 149 1.99 -1.66 0.49
CA ALA A 149 3.22 -2.35 0.14
C ALA A 149 3.28 -2.87 -1.31
N TRP A 150 2.12 -3.13 -1.93
CA TRP A 150 2.02 -3.55 -3.33
C TRP A 150 1.80 -2.40 -4.30
N SER A 151 1.63 -1.17 -3.81
CA SER A 151 1.58 0.01 -4.68
C SER A 151 2.94 0.26 -5.34
N GLY A 152 2.92 0.69 -6.60
CA GLY A 152 4.16 1.01 -7.32
C GLY A 152 4.86 2.24 -6.78
N GLU A 153 4.08 3.25 -6.47
CA GLU A 153 4.51 4.52 -5.87
C GLU A 153 3.49 4.94 -4.80
N GLN A 154 3.87 5.84 -3.89
CA GLN A 154 3.07 6.28 -2.77
C GLN A 154 2.55 7.71 -2.96
N PHE A 155 1.56 8.11 -2.15
CA PHE A 155 0.71 9.28 -2.32
C PHE A 155 -0.20 9.20 -3.55
N TRP A 156 -1.16 10.13 -3.66
CA TRP A 156 -2.07 10.21 -4.80
C TRP A 156 -1.37 10.57 -6.12
N ASP A 157 -0.28 11.34 -6.05
CA ASP A 157 0.51 11.82 -7.19
C ASP A 157 1.77 10.96 -7.47
N GLY A 158 2.06 9.96 -6.63
CA GLY A 158 3.20 9.07 -6.79
C GLY A 158 4.56 9.72 -6.56
N ARG A 159 4.64 10.76 -5.73
CA ARG A 159 5.89 11.48 -5.49
C ARG A 159 6.92 10.71 -4.66
N ALA A 160 6.51 9.67 -3.95
CA ALA A 160 7.42 8.79 -3.23
C ALA A 160 7.44 7.40 -3.85
N LYS A 161 8.64 6.82 -4.01
CA LYS A 161 8.84 5.55 -4.71
C LYS A 161 8.63 4.33 -3.82
N THR A 162 8.81 4.47 -2.50
CA THR A 162 8.71 3.39 -1.52
C THR A 162 7.95 3.85 -0.29
N LEU A 163 7.59 2.93 0.60
CA LEU A 163 7.00 3.27 1.90
C LEU A 163 8.00 4.05 2.77
N GLU A 164 9.30 3.71 2.70
CA GLU A 164 10.35 4.41 3.41
C GLU A 164 10.47 5.89 2.96
N ASP A 165 10.37 6.14 1.66
CA ASP A 165 10.36 7.52 1.14
C ASP A 165 9.10 8.26 1.56
N GLN A 166 7.95 7.57 1.55
CA GLN A 166 6.68 8.16 1.95
C GLN A 166 6.68 8.57 3.42
N ALA A 167 7.13 7.71 4.33
CA ALA A 167 7.10 7.97 5.78
C ALA A 167 7.87 9.23 6.19
N LYS A 168 8.93 9.59 5.47
CA LYS A 168 9.72 10.81 5.73
C LYS A 168 8.96 12.10 5.38
N GLY A 169 8.02 12.02 4.43
CA GLY A 169 7.29 13.20 3.94
C GLY A 169 6.43 13.85 5.02
N PRO A 170 5.40 13.16 5.55
CA PRO A 170 4.48 13.69 6.57
C PRO A 170 5.20 14.19 7.83
N ILE A 171 6.24 13.48 8.29
CA ILE A 171 7.02 13.86 9.48
C ILE A 171 7.56 15.30 9.36
N GLN A 172 8.07 15.67 8.19
CA GLN A 172 8.69 16.95 7.92
C GLN A 172 7.74 17.99 7.33
N ASN A 173 6.53 17.59 6.93
CA ASN A 173 5.58 18.50 6.29
C ASN A 173 4.99 19.49 7.31
N PRO A 174 5.14 20.80 7.10
CA PRO A 174 4.71 21.83 8.06
C PRO A 174 3.19 21.89 8.30
N ILE A 175 2.38 21.34 7.40
CA ILE A 175 0.92 21.25 7.57
C ILE A 175 0.42 19.90 8.05
N GLU A 176 1.30 18.88 8.14
CA GLU A 176 0.96 17.54 8.62
C GLU A 176 1.52 17.30 10.04
N MET A 177 2.82 17.09 10.19
CA MET A 177 3.47 16.77 11.47
C MET A 177 4.53 17.79 11.90
N ASP A 178 5.09 18.62 10.99
CA ASP A 178 6.01 19.74 11.23
C ASP A 178 7.16 19.40 12.20
N GLN A 179 7.72 18.20 12.12
CA GLN A 179 8.79 17.77 13.00
C GLN A 179 10.17 18.09 12.40
N ASN A 180 11.05 18.64 13.24
CA ASN A 180 12.45 18.81 12.87
C ASN A 180 13.21 17.49 13.05
N PRO A 181 13.80 16.90 11.99
CA PRO A 181 14.46 15.61 12.11
C PRO A 181 15.58 15.55 13.16
N ALA A 182 16.39 16.61 13.29
CA ALA A 182 17.49 16.65 14.26
C ALA A 182 16.98 16.65 15.72
N LEU A 183 15.90 17.38 15.99
CA LEU A 183 15.24 17.36 17.30
C LEU A 183 14.63 16.00 17.57
N LEU A 184 13.88 15.43 16.63
CA LEU A 184 13.29 14.10 16.75
C LEU A 184 14.32 13.02 17.12
N LEU A 185 15.47 13.00 16.43
CA LEU A 185 16.52 12.04 16.74
C LEU A 185 17.07 12.23 18.17
N THR A 186 17.15 13.45 18.65
CA THR A 186 17.59 13.75 20.02
C THR A 186 16.56 13.28 21.04
N GLU A 187 15.27 13.56 20.81
CA GLU A 187 14.15 13.15 21.65
C GLU A 187 14.05 11.61 21.75
N LEU A 188 14.08 10.91 20.61
CA LEU A 188 14.04 9.45 20.58
C LEU A 188 15.25 8.80 21.28
N LYS A 189 16.45 9.37 21.13
CA LYS A 189 17.67 8.89 21.82
C LYS A 189 17.59 9.10 23.34
N ALA A 190 16.90 10.13 23.80
CA ALA A 190 16.72 10.39 25.23
C ALA A 190 15.75 9.41 25.90
N ILE A 191 14.97 8.66 25.14
CA ILE A 191 14.04 7.64 25.63
C ILE A 191 14.75 6.27 25.59
N PRO A 192 15.13 5.68 26.76
CA PRO A 192 15.93 4.45 26.80
C PRO A 192 15.27 3.29 26.04
N GLU A 193 13.95 3.17 26.10
CA GLU A 193 13.19 2.11 25.43
C GLU A 193 13.30 2.24 23.90
N TYR A 194 13.21 3.45 23.33
CA TYR A 194 13.44 3.64 21.89
C TYR A 194 14.90 3.36 21.49
N SER A 195 15.88 3.89 22.23
CA SER A 195 17.29 3.61 21.96
C SER A 195 17.58 2.10 21.89
N ARG A 196 17.08 1.34 22.88
CA ARG A 196 17.24 -0.11 22.92
C ARG A 196 16.56 -0.79 21.72
N ARG A 197 15.30 -0.45 21.43
CA ARG A 197 14.54 -1.06 20.31
C ARG A 197 15.16 -0.76 18.95
N PHE A 198 15.65 0.45 18.73
CA PHE A 198 16.37 0.77 17.50
C PHE A 198 17.65 -0.04 17.35
N ASP A 199 18.44 -0.15 18.42
CA ASP A 199 19.68 -0.92 18.38
C ASP A 199 19.41 -2.41 18.14
N GLU A 200 18.36 -2.98 18.71
CA GLU A 200 17.91 -4.36 18.43
C GLU A 200 17.46 -4.53 16.97
N ALA A 201 16.61 -3.64 16.46
CA ALA A 201 16.04 -3.74 15.11
C ALA A 201 17.09 -3.51 14.00
N PHE A 202 18.12 -2.71 14.26
CA PHE A 202 19.10 -2.29 13.25
C PHE A 202 20.56 -2.61 13.63
N ARG A 203 20.76 -3.48 14.62
CA ARG A 203 22.09 -3.93 15.09
C ARG A 203 23.03 -2.77 15.46
N GLY A 204 22.48 -1.77 16.17
CA GLY A 204 23.20 -0.64 16.71
C GLY A 204 23.69 -0.86 18.14
N SER A 205 24.22 0.18 18.75
CA SER A 205 24.56 0.24 20.16
C SER A 205 24.47 1.66 20.69
N GLY A 206 23.99 1.84 21.94
CA GLY A 206 23.91 3.14 22.62
C GLY A 206 23.04 4.18 21.88
N GLY A 207 22.00 3.72 21.17
CA GLY A 207 21.13 4.58 20.38
C GLY A 207 21.71 5.04 19.04
N SER A 208 22.82 4.44 18.59
CA SER A 208 23.44 4.79 17.31
C SER A 208 22.54 4.48 16.11
N ALA A 209 21.62 3.52 16.25
CA ALA A 209 20.66 3.14 15.21
C ALA A 209 19.48 4.10 15.09
N VAL A 210 19.34 5.11 15.97
CA VAL A 210 18.27 6.12 15.85
C VAL A 210 18.64 7.12 14.75
N THR A 211 18.10 6.87 13.55
CA THR A 211 18.25 7.71 12.35
C THR A 211 16.91 7.88 11.67
N LEU A 212 16.75 8.93 10.86
CA LEU A 212 15.51 9.15 10.10
C LEU A 212 15.22 8.00 9.12
N ASP A 213 16.26 7.43 8.51
CA ASP A 213 16.12 6.28 7.62
C ASP A 213 15.63 5.03 8.35
N ASN A 214 16.12 4.77 9.55
CA ASN A 214 15.68 3.64 10.36
C ASN A 214 14.27 3.85 10.94
N ILE A 215 13.89 5.09 11.28
CA ILE A 215 12.50 5.44 11.63
C ILE A 215 11.58 5.06 10.46
N ALA A 216 11.88 5.56 9.27
CA ALA A 216 11.11 5.28 8.06
C ALA A 216 11.09 3.79 7.72
N SER A 217 12.22 3.10 7.86
CA SER A 217 12.31 1.65 7.61
C SER A 217 11.49 0.82 8.60
N ALA A 218 11.44 1.21 9.87
CA ALA A 218 10.61 0.54 10.86
C ALA A 218 9.12 0.76 10.59
N ILE A 219 8.70 2.01 10.31
CA ILE A 219 7.32 2.32 9.94
C ILE A 219 6.92 1.51 8.70
N ALA A 220 7.73 1.51 7.66
CA ALA A 220 7.49 0.75 6.43
C ALA A 220 7.42 -0.78 6.69
N ALA A 221 8.22 -1.31 7.60
CA ALA A 221 8.16 -2.73 7.99
C ALA A 221 6.81 -3.06 8.66
N PHE A 222 6.29 -2.17 9.51
CA PHE A 222 4.95 -2.31 10.08
C PHE A 222 3.86 -2.19 9.01
N GLU A 223 3.92 -1.19 8.12
CA GLU A 223 2.93 -1.00 7.06
C GLU A 223 2.86 -2.20 6.09
N ARG A 224 3.97 -2.93 5.89
CA ARG A 224 3.99 -4.19 5.12
C ARG A 224 3.18 -5.31 5.75
N THR A 225 2.87 -5.23 7.02
CA THR A 225 1.98 -6.19 7.70
C THR A 225 0.49 -5.87 7.51
N ILE A 226 0.16 -4.67 7.05
CA ILE A 226 -1.22 -4.20 6.85
C ILE A 226 -1.71 -4.72 5.49
N ALA A 227 -2.20 -5.95 5.50
CA ALA A 227 -2.58 -6.67 4.29
C ALA A 227 -4.03 -7.16 4.35
N SER A 228 -4.76 -6.93 3.26
CA SER A 228 -6.09 -7.48 2.99
C SER A 228 -5.95 -8.50 1.87
N VAL A 229 -5.94 -9.78 2.24
CA VAL A 229 -5.62 -10.92 1.34
C VAL A 229 -6.52 -12.13 1.56
N ASN A 230 -7.52 -12.03 2.46
CA ASN A 230 -8.44 -13.09 2.83
C ASN A 230 -9.91 -12.61 2.89
N SER A 231 -10.29 -11.70 2.01
CA SER A 231 -11.66 -11.19 1.90
C SER A 231 -12.64 -12.28 1.45
N PRO A 232 -13.96 -12.05 1.55
CA PRO A 232 -14.96 -12.94 0.92
C PRO A 232 -14.65 -13.24 -0.54
N PHE A 233 -14.20 -12.25 -1.31
CA PHE A 233 -13.76 -12.45 -2.69
C PHE A 233 -12.58 -13.43 -2.81
N ASP A 234 -11.56 -13.31 -1.95
CA ASP A 234 -10.39 -14.19 -2.01
C ASP A 234 -10.77 -15.65 -1.73
N ARG A 235 -11.61 -15.88 -0.72
CA ARG A 235 -12.12 -17.22 -0.42
C ARG A 235 -12.98 -17.78 -1.55
N TYR A 236 -13.84 -16.94 -2.15
CA TYR A 236 -14.63 -17.32 -3.32
C TYR A 236 -13.72 -17.68 -4.52
N ALA A 237 -12.71 -16.89 -4.80
CA ALA A 237 -11.71 -17.14 -5.83
C ALA A 237 -10.95 -18.46 -5.57
N ALA A 238 -10.64 -18.76 -4.30
CA ALA A 238 -10.00 -19.99 -3.86
C ALA A 238 -10.95 -21.21 -3.84
N GLY A 239 -12.22 -21.06 -4.24
CA GLY A 239 -13.18 -22.15 -4.45
C GLY A 239 -14.27 -22.28 -3.38
N ASP A 240 -14.28 -21.48 -2.32
CA ASP A 240 -15.39 -21.39 -1.38
C ASP A 240 -16.54 -20.59 -1.99
N ARG A 241 -17.46 -21.29 -2.66
CA ARG A 241 -18.58 -20.65 -3.35
C ARG A 241 -19.59 -20.01 -2.40
N SER A 242 -19.56 -20.33 -1.12
CA SER A 242 -20.42 -19.74 -0.09
C SER A 242 -19.89 -18.43 0.48
N ALA A 243 -18.63 -18.07 0.22
CA ALA A 243 -17.99 -16.88 0.75
C ALA A 243 -18.57 -15.55 0.22
N MET A 244 -19.21 -15.58 -0.96
CA MET A 244 -19.91 -14.43 -1.54
C MET A 244 -21.39 -14.77 -1.77
N ASN A 245 -22.28 -13.84 -1.46
CA ASN A 245 -23.69 -13.97 -1.81
C ASN A 245 -23.94 -13.76 -3.33
N GLU A 246 -25.12 -14.10 -3.80
CA GLU A 246 -25.46 -14.01 -5.23
C GLU A 246 -25.33 -12.58 -5.78
N SER A 247 -25.72 -11.56 -5.00
CA SER A 247 -25.60 -10.16 -5.39
C SER A 247 -24.14 -9.78 -5.63
N ALA A 248 -23.24 -10.12 -4.70
CA ALA A 248 -21.80 -9.88 -4.86
C ALA A 248 -21.20 -10.62 -6.05
N VAL A 249 -21.69 -11.84 -6.36
CA VAL A 249 -21.25 -12.59 -7.55
C VAL A 249 -21.73 -11.91 -8.84
N ARG A 250 -22.97 -11.42 -8.90
CA ARG A 250 -23.43 -10.63 -10.04
C ARG A 250 -22.63 -9.33 -10.18
N GLY A 251 -22.34 -8.66 -9.05
CA GLY A 251 -21.49 -7.47 -9.00
C GLY A 251 -20.06 -7.70 -9.52
N LEU A 252 -19.46 -8.84 -9.18
CA LEU A 252 -18.17 -9.27 -9.74
C LEU A 252 -18.24 -9.41 -11.27
N ASN A 253 -19.29 -10.00 -11.79
CA ASN A 253 -19.47 -10.14 -13.24
C ASN A 253 -19.64 -8.78 -13.93
N LEU A 254 -20.40 -7.88 -13.33
CA LEU A 254 -20.53 -6.49 -13.81
C LEU A 254 -19.18 -5.77 -13.77
N PHE A 255 -18.45 -5.85 -12.64
CA PHE A 255 -17.12 -5.24 -12.48
C PHE A 255 -16.13 -5.67 -13.58
N ARG A 256 -16.22 -6.93 -14.02
CA ARG A 256 -15.38 -7.53 -15.07
C ARG A 256 -15.98 -7.39 -16.48
N SER A 257 -17.13 -6.77 -16.63
CA SER A 257 -17.77 -6.64 -17.93
C SER A 257 -17.12 -5.55 -18.80
N VAL A 258 -17.23 -5.70 -20.10
CA VAL A 258 -16.82 -4.68 -21.08
C VAL A 258 -17.71 -3.44 -21.05
N SER A 259 -18.88 -3.53 -20.40
CA SER A 259 -19.79 -2.41 -20.20
C SER A 259 -19.25 -1.43 -19.16
N THR A 260 -18.92 -1.93 -17.97
CA THR A 260 -18.45 -1.09 -16.84
C THR A 260 -16.95 -0.84 -16.87
N ARG A 261 -16.15 -1.80 -17.39
CA ARG A 261 -14.70 -1.72 -17.60
C ARG A 261 -13.87 -1.45 -16.33
N CYS A 262 -14.42 -1.67 -15.13
CA CYS A 262 -13.74 -1.39 -13.87
C CYS A 262 -12.41 -2.15 -13.75
N PHE A 263 -12.37 -3.42 -14.22
CA PHE A 263 -11.20 -4.29 -14.19
C PHE A 263 -10.02 -3.79 -15.04
N GLU A 264 -10.26 -2.89 -16.00
CA GLU A 264 -9.21 -2.34 -16.86
C GLU A 264 -8.30 -1.34 -16.14
N CYS A 265 -8.72 -0.88 -14.95
CA CYS A 265 -7.92 -0.02 -14.08
C CYS A 265 -7.70 -0.66 -12.71
N HIS A 266 -8.60 -1.51 -12.25
CA HIS A 266 -8.53 -2.17 -10.95
C HIS A 266 -8.27 -3.67 -11.10
N GLU A 267 -7.02 -4.00 -11.44
CA GLU A 267 -6.58 -5.35 -11.75
C GLU A 267 -6.42 -6.24 -10.52
N LEU A 268 -6.73 -7.54 -10.71
CA LEU A 268 -6.44 -8.58 -9.73
C LEU A 268 -4.93 -8.75 -9.51
N PRO A 269 -4.49 -9.18 -8.34
CA PRO A 269 -5.26 -9.45 -7.14
C PRO A 269 -5.42 -8.23 -6.23
N THR A 270 -4.70 -7.14 -6.50
CA THR A 270 -4.65 -5.95 -5.65
C THR A 270 -5.81 -4.99 -5.88
N PHE A 271 -6.56 -5.16 -6.97
CA PHE A 271 -7.57 -4.21 -7.43
C PHE A 271 -7.02 -2.78 -7.57
N ALA A 272 -5.77 -2.68 -8.01
CA ALA A 272 -5.03 -1.45 -8.25
C ALA A 272 -4.19 -1.59 -9.52
N MET A 273 -3.72 -0.48 -10.04
CA MET A 273 -2.80 -0.44 -11.18
C MET A 273 -1.68 0.57 -10.91
N LYS A 274 -0.49 0.32 -11.48
CA LYS A 274 0.67 1.22 -11.38
C LYS A 274 0.61 2.35 -12.41
N GLU A 275 -0.58 2.90 -12.63
CA GLU A 275 -0.84 3.96 -13.61
C GLU A 275 -1.55 5.14 -12.97
N TYR A 276 -1.55 6.25 -13.69
CA TYR A 276 -2.20 7.49 -13.31
C TYR A 276 -3.32 7.78 -14.30
N LYS A 277 -4.51 8.11 -13.78
CA LYS A 277 -5.71 8.32 -14.58
C LYS A 277 -6.32 9.68 -14.30
N VAL A 278 -6.83 10.32 -15.33
CA VAL A 278 -7.62 11.56 -15.24
C VAL A 278 -9.08 11.20 -15.31
N LEU A 279 -9.81 11.50 -14.25
CA LEU A 279 -11.24 11.19 -14.12
C LEU A 279 -12.11 12.45 -14.25
N GLY A 280 -11.55 13.65 -14.03
CA GLY A 280 -12.30 14.88 -13.91
C GLY A 280 -13.16 14.92 -12.64
N VAL A 281 -12.50 14.68 -11.49
CA VAL A 281 -13.16 14.67 -10.17
C VAL A 281 -13.71 16.07 -9.84
N PRO A 282 -14.93 16.18 -9.25
CA PRO A 282 -15.47 17.48 -8.86
C PRO A 282 -14.68 18.12 -7.73
N SER A 283 -14.59 19.45 -7.74
CA SER A 283 -14.00 20.20 -6.62
C SER A 283 -14.83 20.00 -5.34
N LEU A 284 -14.15 19.85 -4.22
CA LEU A 284 -14.78 19.67 -2.91
C LEU A 284 -15.63 20.90 -2.50
N GLY A 285 -15.17 22.09 -2.81
CA GLY A 285 -15.84 23.35 -2.42
C GLY A 285 -16.95 23.80 -3.40
N ASP A 286 -16.85 23.39 -4.68
CA ASP A 286 -17.79 23.77 -5.73
C ASP A 286 -17.94 22.62 -6.75
N PRO A 287 -18.91 21.73 -6.57
CA PRO A 287 -19.09 20.57 -7.44
C PRO A 287 -19.56 20.89 -8.85
N THR A 288 -19.79 22.16 -9.19
CA THR A 288 -20.03 22.60 -10.58
C THR A 288 -18.72 22.76 -11.36
N LYS A 289 -17.57 22.73 -10.68
CA LYS A 289 -16.23 22.83 -11.25
C LYS A 289 -15.46 21.54 -11.06
N VAL A 290 -14.54 21.27 -11.99
CA VAL A 290 -13.53 20.25 -11.82
C VAL A 290 -12.53 20.68 -10.74
N ASP A 291 -11.99 19.72 -10.01
CA ASP A 291 -10.91 19.96 -9.05
C ASP A 291 -9.65 20.50 -9.76
N ASP A 292 -8.98 21.48 -9.16
CA ASP A 292 -7.83 22.18 -9.74
C ASP A 292 -6.48 21.57 -9.30
N ASP A 293 -6.48 20.54 -8.45
CA ASP A 293 -5.27 19.83 -8.07
C ASP A 293 -4.61 19.21 -9.31
N ARG A 294 -3.38 19.59 -9.57
CA ARG A 294 -2.62 19.17 -10.74
C ARG A 294 -2.23 17.71 -10.75
N GLY A 295 -2.36 17.00 -9.60
CA GLY A 295 -2.03 15.59 -9.48
C GLY A 295 -0.59 15.28 -9.90
N ARG A 296 -0.41 14.28 -10.75
CA ARG A 296 0.90 13.84 -11.27
C ARG A 296 1.66 14.95 -11.99
N ALA A 297 0.99 15.88 -12.64
CA ALA A 297 1.64 17.00 -13.34
C ALA A 297 2.41 17.95 -12.40
N ALA A 298 2.13 17.96 -11.12
CA ALA A 298 2.92 18.69 -10.13
C ALA A 298 4.33 18.08 -9.93
N ILE A 299 4.49 16.79 -10.22
CA ILE A 299 5.73 16.01 -10.03
C ILE A 299 6.44 15.77 -11.36
N SER A 300 5.67 15.46 -12.40
CA SER A 300 6.17 15.19 -13.75
C SER A 300 5.31 15.98 -14.75
N PRO A 301 5.71 17.23 -15.07
CA PRO A 301 4.90 18.11 -15.91
C PRO A 301 4.57 17.51 -17.29
N GLY A 302 3.30 17.61 -17.69
CA GLY A 302 2.81 17.16 -18.98
C GLY A 302 1.30 17.31 -19.09
N ALA A 303 0.80 17.73 -20.26
CA ALA A 303 -0.64 17.94 -20.45
C ALA A 303 -1.48 16.66 -20.26
N SER A 304 -0.93 15.51 -20.65
CA SER A 304 -1.61 14.21 -20.52
C SER A 304 -1.78 13.75 -19.06
N VAL A 305 -0.93 14.24 -18.14
CA VAL A 305 -0.96 13.88 -16.72
C VAL A 305 -1.47 15.00 -15.80
N GLU A 306 -1.94 16.10 -16.38
CA GLU A 306 -2.61 17.17 -15.63
C GLU A 306 -3.90 16.61 -14.99
N ARG A 307 -4.04 16.75 -13.66
CA ARG A 307 -5.13 16.15 -12.85
C ARG A 307 -5.17 14.62 -12.85
N ALA A 308 -4.03 13.96 -13.16
CA ALA A 308 -3.93 12.52 -13.08
C ALA A 308 -3.54 12.07 -11.67
N PHE A 309 -4.22 11.05 -11.17
CA PHE A 309 -3.97 10.46 -9.87
C PHE A 309 -3.75 8.96 -10.03
N ARG A 310 -2.96 8.39 -9.11
CA ARG A 310 -2.69 6.96 -9.05
C ARG A 310 -4.00 6.19 -8.87
N VAL A 311 -4.14 5.06 -9.57
CA VAL A 311 -5.24 4.13 -9.37
C VAL A 311 -5.06 3.44 -8.01
N PRO A 312 -5.93 3.72 -7.02
CA PRO A 312 -5.80 3.13 -5.69
C PRO A 312 -6.31 1.68 -5.67
N THR A 313 -5.93 0.94 -4.63
CA THR A 313 -6.57 -0.34 -4.34
C THR A 313 -8.05 -0.16 -4.00
N LEU A 314 -8.88 -1.15 -4.39
CA LEU A 314 -10.27 -1.26 -3.92
C LEU A 314 -10.41 -2.22 -2.73
N ARG A 315 -9.31 -2.80 -2.26
CA ARG A 315 -9.32 -3.59 -1.03
C ARG A 315 -9.79 -2.74 0.13
N ASN A 316 -10.76 -3.23 0.88
CA ASN A 316 -11.40 -2.53 2.01
C ASN A 316 -12.07 -1.19 1.63
N VAL A 317 -12.37 -0.94 0.35
CA VAL A 317 -12.93 0.33 -0.13
C VAL A 317 -14.23 0.73 0.56
N ALA A 318 -15.05 -0.22 0.98
CA ALA A 318 -16.29 0.05 1.73
C ALA A 318 -16.06 0.71 3.10
N LYS A 319 -14.83 0.70 3.62
CA LYS A 319 -14.45 1.28 4.92
C LYS A 319 -13.80 2.67 4.81
N THR A 320 -13.55 3.16 3.60
CA THR A 320 -12.64 4.29 3.36
C THR A 320 -13.32 5.55 2.80
N ALA A 321 -14.64 5.67 3.02
CA ALA A 321 -15.35 6.90 2.67
C ALA A 321 -14.79 8.12 3.46
N PRO A 322 -14.82 9.35 2.88
CA PRO A 322 -15.26 9.70 1.54
C PRO A 322 -14.21 9.39 0.45
N TYR A 323 -14.65 9.40 -0.80
CA TYR A 323 -13.88 8.89 -1.93
C TYR A 323 -13.26 10.00 -2.79
N MET A 324 -12.37 9.59 -3.70
CA MET A 324 -11.50 10.40 -4.55
C MET A 324 -10.35 11.04 -3.76
N HIS A 325 -9.38 11.60 -4.49
CA HIS A 325 -8.21 12.22 -3.88
C HIS A 325 -8.53 13.41 -2.98
N ASN A 326 -9.68 14.06 -3.17
CA ASN A 326 -10.14 15.22 -2.41
C ASN A 326 -11.39 14.91 -1.55
N GLY A 327 -11.86 13.67 -1.47
CA GLY A 327 -13.01 13.27 -0.67
C GLY A 327 -14.34 13.88 -1.13
N SER A 328 -14.46 14.31 -2.39
CA SER A 328 -15.65 15.00 -2.90
C SER A 328 -16.86 14.09 -3.11
N LEU A 329 -16.68 12.78 -3.18
CA LEU A 329 -17.78 11.80 -3.26
C LEU A 329 -17.91 11.08 -1.91
N LYS A 330 -19.12 11.08 -1.34
CA LYS A 330 -19.32 10.65 0.06
C LYS A 330 -19.63 9.17 0.19
N THR A 331 -20.20 8.56 -0.83
CA THR A 331 -20.68 7.17 -0.79
C THR A 331 -20.23 6.40 -2.02
N LEU A 332 -20.20 5.05 -1.92
CA LEU A 332 -19.98 4.20 -3.09
C LEU A 332 -21.05 4.41 -4.17
N ASP A 333 -22.27 4.70 -3.76
CA ASP A 333 -23.36 5.03 -4.69
C ASP A 333 -23.02 6.26 -5.56
N GLU A 334 -22.53 7.33 -4.94
CA GLU A 334 -22.07 8.53 -5.66
C GLU A 334 -20.87 8.23 -6.58
N VAL A 335 -19.96 7.33 -6.17
CA VAL A 335 -18.82 6.89 -6.99
C VAL A 335 -19.31 6.12 -8.21
N LEU A 336 -20.19 5.14 -8.03
CA LEU A 336 -20.74 4.35 -9.13
C LEU A 336 -21.55 5.23 -10.10
N GLU A 337 -22.32 6.17 -9.58
CA GLU A 337 -23.05 7.14 -10.41
C GLU A 337 -22.10 8.08 -11.19
N PHE A 338 -21.00 8.51 -10.56
CA PHE A 338 -19.98 9.33 -11.22
C PHE A 338 -19.38 8.59 -12.42
N TYR A 339 -18.99 7.33 -12.25
CA TYR A 339 -18.46 6.51 -13.34
C TYR A 339 -19.51 6.19 -14.40
N ALA A 340 -20.73 5.83 -14.00
CA ALA A 340 -21.82 5.54 -14.94
C ALA A 340 -22.15 6.73 -15.87
N LYS A 341 -22.02 7.95 -15.36
CA LYS A 341 -22.16 9.18 -16.15
C LYS A 341 -20.98 9.49 -17.05
N GLY A 342 -19.87 8.77 -16.98
CA GLY A 342 -18.64 9.01 -17.75
C GLY A 342 -17.73 10.05 -17.09
N GLY A 343 -17.63 10.02 -15.76
CA GLY A 343 -16.70 10.86 -15.01
C GLY A 343 -17.01 12.36 -15.13
N GLY A 344 -15.95 13.17 -15.17
CA GLY A 344 -16.07 14.63 -15.29
C GLY A 344 -16.68 15.11 -16.60
N LEU A 345 -16.48 14.38 -17.71
CA LEU A 345 -17.13 14.70 -18.98
C LEU A 345 -18.64 14.59 -18.88
N GLY A 346 -19.15 13.56 -18.18
CA GLY A 346 -20.58 13.38 -17.92
C GLY A 346 -21.19 14.43 -16.98
N ARG A 347 -20.35 15.18 -16.26
CA ARG A 347 -20.73 16.37 -15.49
C ARG A 347 -20.68 17.67 -16.29
N GLY A 348 -20.24 17.60 -17.57
CA GLY A 348 -20.11 18.75 -18.45
C GLY A 348 -18.80 19.53 -18.30
N TYR A 349 -17.80 18.98 -17.59
CA TYR A 349 -16.49 19.63 -17.48
C TYR A 349 -15.76 19.55 -18.83
N LYS A 350 -15.08 20.63 -19.20
CA LYS A 350 -14.29 20.70 -20.43
C LYS A 350 -12.86 20.23 -20.14
N LEU A 351 -12.58 18.98 -20.47
CA LEU A 351 -11.28 18.33 -20.27
C LEU A 351 -10.90 17.54 -21.51
N ASP A 352 -9.69 17.73 -22.01
CA ASP A 352 -9.20 17.09 -23.23
C ASP A 352 -8.38 15.82 -22.94
N ASN A 353 -8.06 15.54 -21.66
CA ASN A 353 -7.17 14.47 -21.23
C ASN A 353 -7.81 13.43 -20.29
N VAL A 354 -9.14 13.38 -20.21
CA VAL A 354 -9.83 12.30 -19.45
C VAL A 354 -9.48 10.96 -20.09
N ASP A 355 -9.19 9.95 -19.27
CA ASP A 355 -8.86 8.61 -19.74
C ASP A 355 -9.99 8.06 -20.63
N ASP A 356 -9.62 7.49 -21.78
CA ASP A 356 -10.53 7.02 -22.81
C ASP A 356 -11.39 5.82 -22.39
N LYS A 357 -11.04 5.17 -21.28
CA LYS A 357 -11.81 4.10 -20.63
C LYS A 357 -12.97 4.65 -19.79
N ILE A 358 -12.93 5.93 -19.44
CA ILE A 358 -14.01 6.59 -18.67
C ILE A 358 -15.11 7.04 -19.64
N ARG A 359 -16.07 6.15 -19.85
CA ARG A 359 -17.19 6.35 -20.77
C ARG A 359 -18.52 6.15 -20.05
N LYS A 360 -19.56 6.83 -20.52
CA LYS A 360 -20.92 6.61 -20.05
C LYS A 360 -21.36 5.17 -20.27
N PHE A 361 -21.98 4.58 -19.26
CA PHE A 361 -22.69 3.30 -19.34
C PHE A 361 -23.98 3.37 -18.52
N ASP A 362 -24.96 2.54 -18.87
CA ASP A 362 -26.19 2.45 -18.12
C ASP A 362 -26.03 1.47 -16.95
N LEU A 363 -26.63 1.81 -15.81
CA LEU A 363 -26.60 1.04 -14.58
C LEU A 363 -27.97 1.11 -13.92
N THR A 364 -28.67 0.00 -13.85
CA THR A 364 -29.91 -0.12 -13.12
C THR A 364 -29.69 -0.03 -11.61
N PRO A 365 -30.71 0.30 -10.80
CA PRO A 365 -30.60 0.28 -9.35
C PRO A 365 -30.11 -1.07 -8.79
N ASP A 366 -30.59 -2.20 -9.35
CA ASP A 366 -30.19 -3.53 -8.92
C ASP A 366 -28.73 -3.83 -9.27
N GLU A 367 -28.27 -3.49 -10.47
CA GLU A 367 -26.86 -3.63 -10.86
C GLU A 367 -25.93 -2.75 -10.00
N LYS A 368 -26.38 -1.55 -9.62
CA LYS A 368 -25.64 -0.70 -8.70
C LYS A 368 -25.54 -1.32 -7.31
N ALA A 369 -26.62 -1.92 -6.81
CA ALA A 369 -26.61 -2.67 -5.56
C ALA A 369 -25.67 -3.90 -5.63
N ASP A 370 -25.69 -4.64 -6.75
CA ASP A 370 -24.83 -5.78 -6.99
C ASP A 370 -23.33 -5.38 -7.01
N LEU A 371 -22.97 -4.29 -7.70
CA LEU A 371 -21.60 -3.75 -7.68
C LEU A 371 -21.19 -3.31 -6.28
N THR A 372 -22.07 -2.67 -5.51
CA THR A 372 -21.81 -2.28 -4.13
C THR A 372 -21.54 -3.52 -3.27
N ALA A 373 -22.38 -4.55 -3.37
CA ALA A 373 -22.19 -5.81 -2.66
C ALA A 373 -20.85 -6.49 -3.01
N PHE A 374 -20.41 -6.40 -4.26
CA PHE A 374 -19.09 -6.88 -4.65
C PHE A 374 -17.96 -6.05 -4.03
N LEU A 375 -18.05 -4.72 -4.03
CA LEU A 375 -17.04 -3.86 -3.41
C LEU A 375 -16.95 -4.09 -1.90
N GLU A 376 -18.07 -4.36 -1.23
CA GLU A 376 -18.11 -4.77 0.18
C GLU A 376 -17.44 -6.12 0.41
N ALA A 377 -17.56 -7.07 -0.53
CA ALA A 377 -16.92 -8.38 -0.48
C ALA A 377 -15.38 -8.33 -0.64
N LEU A 378 -14.80 -7.16 -0.94
CA LEU A 378 -13.36 -6.91 -0.92
C LEU A 378 -12.84 -6.51 0.48
N THR A 379 -13.70 -6.52 1.50
CA THR A 379 -13.31 -6.15 2.87
C THR A 379 -12.69 -7.34 3.60
N ASP A 380 -11.52 -7.14 4.15
CA ASP A 380 -10.79 -8.09 4.99
C ASP A 380 -10.08 -7.34 6.13
N GLU A 381 -10.47 -7.65 7.34
CA GLU A 381 -9.90 -7.06 8.56
C GLU A 381 -9.21 -8.15 9.42
N SER A 382 -8.89 -9.31 8.83
CA SER A 382 -8.29 -10.45 9.55
C SER A 382 -6.87 -10.18 10.04
N MET A 383 -6.17 -9.22 9.42
CA MET A 383 -4.81 -8.79 9.79
C MET A 383 -4.79 -7.38 10.41
N LEU A 384 -5.88 -6.94 11.06
CA LEU A 384 -5.86 -5.68 11.82
C LEU A 384 -4.82 -5.77 12.94
N PRO A 385 -3.85 -4.82 13.00
CA PRO A 385 -2.86 -4.79 14.06
C PRO A 385 -3.50 -4.32 15.37
N GLU A 386 -2.95 -4.80 16.49
CA GLU A 386 -3.32 -4.29 17.81
C GLU A 386 -2.84 -2.84 17.98
N VAL A 387 -3.76 -1.95 18.36
CA VAL A 387 -3.41 -0.58 18.76
C VAL A 387 -2.66 -0.65 20.11
N PRO A 388 -1.45 -0.08 20.24
CA PRO A 388 -0.71 -0.15 21.48
C PRO A 388 -1.45 0.58 22.60
N LYS A 389 -1.45 0.02 23.81
CA LYS A 389 -2.05 0.66 24.99
C LYS A 389 -1.27 1.88 25.44
N GLN A 390 0.02 1.88 25.19
CA GLN A 390 0.97 2.96 25.48
C GLN A 390 2.13 2.92 24.50
N VAL A 391 2.79 4.04 24.31
CA VAL A 391 3.99 4.19 23.51
C VAL A 391 5.17 4.61 24.37
N PRO A 392 6.43 4.33 23.98
CA PRO A 392 7.61 4.61 24.81
C PRO A 392 7.82 6.07 25.17
N SER A 393 7.29 7.03 24.41
CA SER A 393 7.30 8.46 24.77
C SER A 393 6.43 8.80 25.98
N GLY A 394 5.49 7.94 26.35
CA GLY A 394 4.48 8.20 27.37
C GLY A 394 3.36 9.14 26.91
N LEU A 395 3.38 9.57 25.64
CA LEU A 395 2.34 10.42 25.06
C LEU A 395 1.03 9.63 24.82
N PRO A 396 -0.12 10.31 24.75
CA PRO A 396 -1.40 9.66 24.52
C PRO A 396 -1.46 9.02 23.14
N VAL A 397 -1.76 7.74 23.06
CA VAL A 397 -2.02 7.03 21.81
C VAL A 397 -3.29 7.57 21.16
N PRO A 398 -3.28 7.92 19.83
CA PRO A 398 -4.49 8.35 19.13
C PRO A 398 -5.59 7.28 19.20
N LYS A 399 -6.81 7.70 19.55
CA LYS A 399 -7.99 6.82 19.63
C LYS A 399 -8.82 6.82 18.35
N GLY A 400 -8.42 7.61 17.37
CA GLY A 400 -9.08 7.82 16.10
C GLY A 400 -8.59 9.11 15.45
N PRO A 401 -9.24 9.55 14.36
CA PRO A 401 -8.92 10.81 13.70
C PRO A 401 -9.08 12.02 14.63
N LEU A 402 -8.23 13.03 14.43
CA LEU A 402 -8.24 14.29 15.18
C LEU A 402 -9.54 15.08 15.01
#